data_f657eaeb8a3ed92a62535343159eb4d5
#
_entry.id   f657eaeb8a3ed92a62535343159eb4d5
#
_cell.length_a   1.000
_cell.length_b   1.000
_cell.length_c   1.000
_cell.angle_alpha   90.00
_cell.angle_beta   90.00
_cell.angle_gamma   90.00
#
_symmetry.space_group_name_H-M   'P 1'
#
loop_
_entity.id
_entity.type
_entity.pdbx_description
1 polymer ?
#
loop_
_entity_poly.entity_id
_entity_poly.type
_entity_poly.pdbx_seq_one_letter_code
_entity_poly.pdbx_strand_id
1 'polypeptide(L)'
;MQVPFGEWLPDQPEHGKKGANVATNVYYAANTYKRFPSLVDYSSNTTTTDSKGAGSFRDNSNTVYNFVGTRTNLYQLASGTFTSRKASLGGAADDFWTFTQFGEYI
;
A
#
# COMPACT_ATOMS: atom_id res chain seq x y z
N MET A 1 -5.69 -40.00 0.07
CA MET A 1 -4.58 -39.75 -0.88
C MET A 1 -4.31 -38.27 -0.95
N GLN A 2 -3.06 -37.90 -0.78
CA GLN A 2 -2.67 -36.49 -0.93
C GLN A 2 -2.17 -36.24 -2.35
N VAL A 3 -2.65 -35.16 -2.96
CA VAL A 3 -2.20 -34.70 -4.27
C VAL A 3 -1.32 -33.47 -4.08
N PRO A 4 0.00 -33.55 -4.36
CA PRO A 4 0.85 -32.37 -4.28
C PRO A 4 0.56 -31.39 -5.43
N PHE A 5 0.55 -30.10 -5.13
CA PHE A 5 0.50 -29.05 -6.14
C PHE A 5 1.91 -28.54 -6.41
N GLY A 6 2.31 -28.54 -7.68
CA GLY A 6 3.59 -28.01 -8.10
C GLY A 6 3.59 -26.50 -8.26
N GLU A 7 4.74 -25.95 -8.61
CA GLU A 7 4.93 -24.53 -8.87
C GLU A 7 4.03 -24.04 -10.01
N TRP A 8 3.81 -22.72 -10.02
CA TRP A 8 3.13 -22.08 -11.14
C TRP A 8 4.09 -21.96 -12.33
N LEU A 9 3.82 -22.67 -13.40
CA LEU A 9 4.65 -22.76 -14.60
C LEU A 9 3.81 -22.48 -15.86
N PRO A 10 3.44 -21.21 -16.11
CA PRO A 10 2.53 -20.86 -17.20
C PRO A 10 3.13 -21.07 -18.60
N ASP A 11 4.45 -21.00 -18.72
CA ASP A 11 5.14 -21.07 -20.01
C ASP A 11 5.50 -22.48 -20.45
N GLN A 12 5.16 -23.48 -19.65
CA GLN A 12 5.44 -24.87 -20.00
C GLN A 12 4.25 -25.55 -20.67
N PRO A 13 4.50 -26.49 -21.60
CA PRO A 13 3.44 -27.29 -22.19
C PRO A 13 2.61 -28.01 -21.12
N GLU A 14 1.32 -28.13 -21.33
CA GLU A 14 0.44 -28.79 -20.37
C GLU A 14 0.75 -30.27 -20.20
N HIS A 15 1.19 -30.90 -21.28
CA HIS A 15 1.55 -32.30 -21.24
C HIS A 15 2.89 -32.55 -20.55
N GLY A 16 2.87 -33.35 -19.51
CA GLY A 16 4.08 -33.74 -18.78
C GLY A 16 4.60 -32.76 -17.79
N LYS A 17 4.01 -31.57 -17.63
CA LYS A 17 4.46 -30.64 -16.63
C LYS A 17 3.96 -30.98 -15.24
N LYS A 18 4.73 -30.57 -14.24
CA LYS A 18 4.43 -30.82 -12.84
C LYS A 18 3.84 -29.62 -12.12
N GLY A 19 3.76 -28.50 -12.78
CA GLY A 19 3.28 -27.23 -12.20
C GLY A 19 1.92 -26.80 -12.74
N ALA A 20 1.37 -25.74 -12.20
CA ALA A 20 0.11 -25.14 -12.61
C ALA A 20 0.29 -24.12 -13.73
N ASN A 21 -0.68 -24.00 -14.66
CA ASN A 21 -0.70 -22.99 -15.72
C ASN A 21 -1.28 -21.68 -15.23
N VAL A 22 -2.34 -21.76 -14.45
CA VAL A 22 -3.12 -20.62 -14.03
C VAL A 22 -3.19 -20.59 -12.51
N ALA A 23 -2.77 -19.48 -11.95
CA ALA A 23 -2.89 -19.21 -10.51
C ALA A 23 -3.33 -17.76 -10.34
N THR A 24 -4.48 -17.54 -9.72
CA THR A 24 -5.06 -16.21 -9.54
C THR A 24 -5.33 -15.97 -8.07
N ASN A 25 -4.85 -14.80 -7.55
CA ASN A 25 -5.03 -14.41 -6.16
C ASN A 25 -4.48 -15.42 -5.13
N VAL A 26 -3.47 -16.20 -5.52
CA VAL A 26 -2.78 -17.17 -4.67
C VAL A 26 -1.27 -17.07 -4.87
N TYR A 27 -0.53 -17.57 -3.90
CA TYR A 27 0.91 -17.74 -4.03
C TYR A 27 1.30 -19.17 -3.63
N TYR A 28 2.35 -19.67 -4.24
CA TYR A 28 2.88 -21.01 -3.96
C TYR A 28 3.76 -21.00 -2.72
N ALA A 29 3.49 -21.90 -1.80
CA ALA A 29 4.31 -22.08 -0.61
C ALA A 29 4.18 -23.50 -0.07
N ALA A 30 5.30 -24.14 0.27
CA ALA A 30 5.36 -25.45 0.91
C ALA A 30 4.51 -26.53 0.18
N ASN A 31 4.66 -26.65 -1.14
CA ASN A 31 3.92 -27.59 -2.00
C ASN A 31 2.39 -27.38 -2.02
N THR A 32 1.93 -26.19 -1.69
CA THR A 32 0.52 -25.82 -1.76
C THR A 32 0.36 -24.37 -2.21
N TYR A 33 -0.85 -23.99 -2.55
CA TYR A 33 -1.21 -22.61 -2.84
C TYR A 33 -1.93 -22.00 -1.67
N LYS A 34 -1.50 -20.80 -1.27
CA LYS A 34 -2.15 -20.00 -0.24
C LYS A 34 -2.80 -18.78 -0.90
N ARG A 35 -3.94 -18.37 -0.36
CA ARG A 35 -4.60 -17.15 -0.83
C ARG A 35 -3.76 -15.92 -0.49
N PHE A 36 -3.73 -14.97 -1.39
CA PHE A 36 -3.20 -13.65 -1.09
C PHE A 36 -4.04 -13.01 0.02
N PRO A 37 -3.41 -12.45 1.06
CA PRO A 37 -4.15 -11.73 2.09
C PRO A 37 -4.83 -10.50 1.46
N SER A 38 -6.05 -10.21 1.90
CA SER A 38 -6.74 -9.00 1.52
C SER A 38 -6.12 -7.77 2.20
N LEU A 39 -6.23 -6.63 1.55
CA LEU A 39 -5.91 -5.35 2.17
C LEU A 39 -6.92 -5.08 3.28
N VAL A 40 -6.42 -4.64 4.41
CA VAL A 40 -7.24 -4.28 5.57
C VAL A 40 -6.99 -2.81 5.87
N ASP A 41 -8.05 -2.08 6.17
CA ASP A 41 -7.95 -0.68 6.53
C ASP A 41 -7.13 -0.51 7.82
N TYR A 42 -6.10 0.33 7.76
CA TYR A 42 -5.31 0.69 8.93
C TYR A 42 -6.04 1.69 9.83
N SER A 43 -6.91 2.50 9.25
CA SER A 43 -7.64 3.57 9.93
C SER A 43 -9.13 3.47 9.61
N SER A 44 -9.97 3.64 10.62
CA SER A 44 -11.41 3.83 10.43
C SER A 44 -11.77 5.24 9.97
N ASN A 45 -10.82 6.18 10.07
CA ASN A 45 -10.99 7.53 9.58
C ASN A 45 -10.67 7.61 8.09
N THR A 46 -11.35 8.53 7.42
CA THR A 46 -11.11 8.83 6.01
C THR A 46 -10.73 10.30 5.84
N THR A 47 -10.05 10.61 4.76
CA THR A 47 -9.82 11.99 4.35
C THR A 47 -11.10 12.55 3.71
N THR A 48 -11.27 13.87 3.76
CA THR A 48 -12.48 14.52 3.22
C THR A 48 -12.57 14.49 1.69
N THR A 49 -11.43 14.34 1.04
CA THR A 49 -11.32 14.28 -0.42
C THR A 49 -10.23 13.29 -0.82
N ASP A 50 -10.14 12.99 -2.10
CA ASP A 50 -9.13 12.08 -2.63
C ASP A 50 -7.71 12.51 -2.26
N SER A 51 -6.89 11.55 -1.89
CA SER A 51 -5.47 11.80 -1.64
C SER A 51 -4.74 12.13 -2.95
N LYS A 52 -3.91 13.15 -2.90
CA LYS A 52 -3.09 13.64 -4.02
C LYS A 52 -1.60 13.44 -3.81
N GLY A 53 -1.24 12.75 -2.77
CA GLY A 53 0.14 12.39 -2.45
C GLY A 53 0.28 12.01 -0.99
N ALA A 54 1.27 11.22 -0.70
CA ALA A 54 1.59 10.78 0.65
C ALA A 54 3.10 10.66 0.82
N GLY A 55 3.57 10.81 2.03
CA GLY A 55 4.98 10.65 2.37
C GLY A 55 5.16 10.16 3.79
N SER A 56 6.23 9.43 4.01
CA SER A 56 6.62 8.93 5.32
C SER A 56 8.03 9.41 5.62
N PHE A 57 8.23 10.02 6.77
CA PHE A 57 9.46 10.68 7.14
C PHE A 57 9.89 10.27 8.54
N ARG A 58 11.18 10.35 8.81
CA ARG A 58 11.75 9.99 10.10
C ARG A 58 12.61 11.11 10.61
N ASP A 59 12.41 11.50 11.87
CA ASP A 59 13.26 12.49 12.54
C ASP A 59 14.56 11.88 13.09
N ASN A 60 15.41 12.72 13.67
CA ASN A 60 16.67 12.29 14.27
C ASN A 60 16.48 11.42 15.53
N SER A 61 15.29 11.42 16.11
CA SER A 61 14.91 10.56 17.24
C SER A 61 14.30 9.23 16.79
N ASN A 62 14.32 8.95 15.48
CA ASN A 62 13.76 7.74 14.89
C ASN A 62 12.22 7.68 14.90
N THR A 63 11.55 8.80 15.18
CA THR A 63 10.09 8.87 15.11
C THR A 63 9.62 8.98 13.66
N VAL A 64 8.65 8.18 13.30
CA VAL A 64 8.10 8.15 11.94
C VAL A 64 6.85 9.01 11.87
N TYR A 65 6.82 9.88 10.87
CA TYR A 65 5.69 10.75 10.57
C TYR A 65 5.13 10.40 9.20
N ASN A 66 3.84 10.15 9.13
CA ASN A 66 3.14 9.87 7.89
C ASN A 66 2.20 11.03 7.56
N PHE A 67 2.33 11.55 6.35
CA PHE A 67 1.53 12.65 5.86
C PHE A 67 0.77 12.25 4.61
N VAL A 68 -0.45 12.77 4.49
CA VAL A 68 -1.29 12.62 3.30
C VAL A 68 -1.80 13.99 2.92
N GLY A 69 -1.54 14.38 1.68
CA GLY A 69 -2.06 15.61 1.11
C GLY A 69 -3.29 15.34 0.26
N THR A 70 -4.35 16.09 0.50
CA THR A 70 -5.53 16.14 -0.35
C THR A 70 -5.56 17.47 -1.10
N ARG A 71 -6.59 17.70 -1.91
CA ARG A 71 -6.75 18.96 -2.63
C ARG A 71 -6.83 20.17 -1.70
N THR A 72 -7.42 20.01 -0.53
CA THR A 72 -7.73 21.13 0.37
C THR A 72 -7.00 21.08 1.70
N ASN A 73 -6.46 19.93 2.08
CA ASN A 73 -5.90 19.71 3.41
C ASN A 73 -4.60 18.92 3.37
N LEU A 74 -3.77 19.17 4.35
CA LEU A 74 -2.64 18.31 4.70
C LEU A 74 -2.96 17.60 6.01
N TYR A 75 -2.92 16.29 6.00
CA TYR A 75 -3.16 15.45 7.18
C TYR A 75 -1.90 14.75 7.64
N GLN A 76 -1.79 14.58 8.93
CA GLN A 76 -0.84 13.65 9.55
C GLN A 76 -1.62 12.42 10.03
N LEU A 77 -1.15 11.23 9.67
CA LEU A 77 -1.69 9.98 10.18
C LEU A 77 -0.87 9.52 11.38
N ALA A 78 -1.52 9.44 12.53
CA ALA A 78 -0.93 8.95 13.77
C ALA A 78 -1.92 8.05 14.49
N SER A 79 -1.49 6.86 14.91
CA SER A 79 -2.32 5.90 15.63
C SER A 79 -3.67 5.62 14.98
N GLY A 80 -3.69 5.50 13.66
CA GLY A 80 -4.91 5.24 12.91
C GLY A 80 -5.86 6.45 12.74
N THR A 81 -5.43 7.65 13.11
CA THR A 81 -6.26 8.85 13.03
C THR A 81 -5.60 9.89 12.13
N PHE A 82 -6.38 10.46 11.22
CA PHE A 82 -5.96 11.60 10.40
C PHE A 82 -6.21 12.91 11.14
N THR A 83 -5.13 13.64 11.42
CA THR A 83 -5.19 14.97 12.02
C THR A 83 -4.85 16.02 10.98
N SER A 84 -5.73 16.99 10.76
CA SER A 84 -5.49 18.09 9.83
C SER A 84 -4.39 18.99 10.38
N ARG A 85 -3.32 19.17 9.62
CA ARG A 85 -2.21 20.08 9.94
C ARG A 85 -2.34 21.40 9.22
N LYS A 86 -2.94 21.38 8.05
CA LYS A 86 -3.26 22.58 7.26
C LYS A 86 -4.56 22.35 6.51
N ALA A 87 -5.42 23.31 6.53
CA ALA A 87 -6.72 23.29 5.85
C ALA A 87 -6.88 24.47 4.92
N SER A 88 -7.93 24.48 4.15
CA SER A 88 -8.33 25.56 3.24
C SER A 88 -7.27 25.87 2.19
N LEU A 89 -6.60 24.85 1.68
CA LEU A 89 -5.67 24.97 0.57
C LEU A 89 -6.47 25.01 -0.75
N GLY A 90 -6.06 25.86 -1.66
CA GLY A 90 -6.71 26.06 -2.96
C GLY A 90 -6.11 25.24 -4.08
N GLY A 91 -5.98 23.93 -3.91
CA GLY A 91 -5.40 23.06 -4.94
C GLY A 91 -6.34 22.83 -6.11
N ALA A 92 -5.79 22.70 -7.32
CA ALA A 92 -6.53 22.28 -8.51
C ALA A 92 -6.75 20.76 -8.52
N ALA A 93 -7.64 20.27 -9.39
CA ALA A 93 -7.97 18.85 -9.48
C ALA A 93 -6.76 17.99 -9.90
N ASP A 94 -5.87 18.56 -10.69
CA ASP A 94 -4.70 17.88 -11.25
C ASP A 94 -3.41 18.11 -10.44
N ASP A 95 -3.49 18.86 -9.34
CA ASP A 95 -2.34 19.09 -8.47
C ASP A 95 -2.00 17.85 -7.65
N PHE A 96 -0.70 17.64 -7.47
CA PHE A 96 -0.17 16.56 -6.63
C PHE A 96 0.73 17.13 -5.54
N TRP A 97 0.77 16.44 -4.41
CA TRP A 97 1.71 16.73 -3.35
C TRP A 97 3.04 16.02 -3.61
N THR A 98 4.11 16.78 -3.41
CA THR A 98 5.46 16.24 -3.32
C THR A 98 6.03 16.60 -1.97
N PHE A 99 6.76 15.69 -1.36
CA PHE A 99 7.35 15.85 -0.05
C PHE A 99 8.86 15.67 -0.14
N THR A 100 9.60 16.51 0.56
CA THR A 100 11.05 16.40 0.67
C THR A 100 11.44 16.68 2.10
N GLN A 101 12.25 15.80 2.67
CA GLN A 101 12.79 15.97 4.01
C GLN A 101 14.14 16.68 3.95
N PHE A 102 14.32 17.70 4.78
CA PHE A 102 15.59 18.39 4.97
C PHE A 102 15.92 18.40 6.47
N GLY A 103 16.76 17.45 6.90
CA GLY A 103 17.02 17.24 8.32
C GLY A 103 15.76 16.84 9.07
N GLU A 104 15.32 17.65 10.01
CA GLU A 104 14.08 17.45 10.76
C GLU A 104 12.87 18.18 10.17
N TYR A 105 13.06 18.91 9.08
CA TYR A 105 11.99 19.65 8.40
C TYR A 105 11.47 18.87 7.18
N ILE A 106 10.17 18.97 6.98
CA ILE A 106 9.45 18.34 5.86
C ILE A 106 8.70 19.43 5.10
#